data_ef821cf9e6c5a1922495d920308c8fc3
#
_entry.id   ef821cf9e6c5a1922495d920308c8fc3
#
_cell.length_a   1.000
_cell.length_b   1.000
_cell.length_c   1.000
_cell.angle_alpha   90.00
_cell.angle_beta   90.00
_cell.angle_gamma   90.00
#
_symmetry.space_group_name_H-M   'P 1'
#
loop_
_entity.id
_entity.type
_entity.pdbx_description
1 polymer ?
#
loop_
_entity_poly.entity_id
_entity_poly.type
_entity_poly.pdbx_seq_one_letter_code
_entity_poly.pdbx_strand_id
1 'polypeptide(L)'
;MRTITKVIRLPPPFKVELFPHDPRWSERAGAEGDALAAILGSTLLTVHHVGSTAIPGISAKPILDLLPVVTNLSELDRRKSAIEALGYEWWGEYGLPGRRYCTKVDLDTGRRLVQLHCYVDGSSEIERHLAFRDYLRERPEIARAYDEEKARCQSLHPDDSHAYSDCKDAWIKKIEAEAMARYRS
;
A
#
# COMPACT_ATOMS: atom_id res chain seq x y z
N MET A 1 24.08 -30.43 -1.80
CA MET A 1 23.52 -29.12 -1.31
C MET A 1 22.14 -28.93 -1.96
N ARG A 2 21.06 -29.09 -1.21
CA ARG A 2 19.71 -28.84 -1.74
C ARG A 2 19.40 -27.38 -1.57
N THR A 3 19.30 -26.66 -2.67
CA THR A 3 18.84 -25.26 -2.70
C THR A 3 17.37 -25.25 -2.27
N ILE A 4 17.08 -24.80 -1.06
CA ILE A 4 15.71 -24.58 -0.61
C ILE A 4 15.21 -23.32 -1.34
N THR A 5 14.52 -23.52 -2.45
CA THR A 5 13.78 -22.45 -3.10
C THR A 5 12.67 -22.03 -2.13
N LYS A 6 12.83 -20.86 -1.49
CA LYS A 6 11.82 -20.28 -0.62
C LYS A 6 10.60 -19.96 -1.48
N VAL A 7 9.60 -20.84 -1.43
CA VAL A 7 8.32 -20.57 -2.09
C VAL A 7 7.71 -19.36 -1.43
N ILE A 8 7.70 -18.23 -2.14
CA ILE A 8 7.01 -17.03 -1.69
C ILE A 8 5.53 -17.36 -1.74
N ARG A 9 4.91 -17.54 -0.57
CA ARG A 9 3.49 -17.82 -0.46
C ARG A 9 2.75 -16.49 -0.66
N LEU A 10 2.20 -16.29 -1.85
CA LEU A 10 1.34 -15.15 -2.14
C LEU A 10 0.01 -15.32 -1.40
N PRO A 11 -0.54 -14.25 -0.79
CA PRO A 11 -1.91 -14.29 -0.32
C PRO A 11 -2.84 -14.61 -1.50
N PRO A 12 -3.91 -15.38 -1.29
CA PRO A 12 -4.81 -15.75 -2.38
C PRO A 12 -5.43 -14.50 -3.02
N PRO A 13 -5.71 -14.54 -4.34
CA PRO A 13 -6.45 -13.47 -5.00
C PRO A 13 -7.86 -13.36 -4.42
N PHE A 14 -8.44 -12.17 -4.49
CA PHE A 14 -9.79 -11.88 -4.02
C PHE A 14 -10.56 -11.05 -5.05
N LYS A 15 -11.88 -11.03 -4.91
CA LYS A 15 -12.79 -10.26 -5.76
C LYS A 15 -12.48 -8.76 -5.69
N VAL A 16 -12.42 -8.12 -6.85
CA VAL A 16 -12.15 -6.69 -6.97
C VAL A 16 -13.47 -5.92 -6.96
N GLU A 17 -13.70 -5.18 -5.89
CA GLU A 17 -14.85 -4.30 -5.73
C GLU A 17 -14.36 -2.86 -5.54
N LEU A 18 -14.75 -1.96 -6.45
CA LEU A 18 -14.42 -0.54 -6.38
C LEU A 18 -15.61 0.22 -5.79
N PHE A 19 -15.34 1.07 -4.83
CA PHE A 19 -16.32 1.93 -4.16
C PHE A 19 -15.95 3.40 -4.40
N PRO A 20 -16.92 4.31 -4.49
CA PRO A 20 -16.68 5.74 -4.51
C PRO A 20 -15.80 6.17 -3.34
N HIS A 21 -15.07 7.28 -3.51
CA HIS A 21 -14.22 7.80 -2.45
C HIS A 21 -15.00 8.03 -1.14
N ASP A 22 -14.49 7.49 -0.04
CA ASP A 22 -15.04 7.64 1.30
C ASP A 22 -14.09 8.51 2.15
N PRO A 23 -14.51 9.72 2.59
CA PRO A 23 -13.69 10.60 3.43
C PRO A 23 -13.21 9.94 4.73
N ARG A 24 -13.96 8.96 5.24
CA ARG A 24 -13.59 8.20 6.45
C ARG A 24 -12.31 7.35 6.27
N TRP A 25 -11.87 7.11 5.04
CA TRP A 25 -10.59 6.42 4.81
C TRP A 25 -9.42 7.19 5.41
N SER A 26 -9.43 8.52 5.32
CA SER A 26 -8.38 9.36 5.93
C SER A 26 -8.37 9.24 7.46
N GLU A 27 -9.54 9.28 8.10
CA GLU A 27 -9.67 9.11 9.56
C GLU A 27 -9.19 7.75 10.03
N ARG A 28 -9.59 6.70 9.30
CA ARG A 28 -9.16 5.31 9.58
C ARG A 28 -7.67 5.13 9.37
N ALA A 29 -7.09 5.73 8.36
CA ALA A 29 -5.65 5.72 8.12
C ALA A 29 -4.90 6.42 9.28
N GLY A 30 -5.42 7.53 9.78
CA GLY A 30 -4.89 8.21 10.97
C GLY A 30 -4.92 7.31 12.20
N ALA A 31 -6.05 6.68 12.49
CA ALA A 31 -6.19 5.78 13.64
C ALA A 31 -5.24 4.57 13.57
N GLU A 32 -5.05 3.97 12.41
CA GLU A 32 -4.05 2.89 12.22
C GLU A 32 -2.62 3.44 12.42
N GLY A 33 -2.34 4.65 11.95
CA GLY A 33 -1.04 5.33 12.16
C GLY A 33 -0.75 5.54 13.65
N ASP A 34 -1.73 6.02 14.42
CA ASP A 34 -1.63 6.22 15.87
C ASP A 34 -1.37 4.90 16.61
N ALA A 35 -2.08 3.83 16.22
CA ALA A 35 -1.87 2.50 16.79
C ALA A 35 -0.46 1.96 16.52
N LEU A 36 0.06 2.18 15.31
CA LEU A 36 1.44 1.82 14.97
C LEU A 36 2.45 2.67 15.76
N ALA A 37 2.21 3.97 15.90
CA ALA A 37 3.08 4.85 16.68
C ALA A 37 3.17 4.40 18.15
N ALA A 38 2.05 4.00 18.74
CA ALA A 38 2.02 3.54 20.13
C ALA A 38 2.90 2.30 20.38
N ILE A 39 2.99 1.37 19.43
CA ILE A 39 3.78 0.13 19.58
C ILE A 39 5.21 0.23 19.07
N LEU A 40 5.47 1.10 18.09
CA LEU A 40 6.79 1.23 17.47
C LEU A 40 7.67 2.29 18.16
N GLY A 41 7.07 3.29 18.82
CA GLY A 41 7.78 4.34 19.51
C GLY A 41 8.79 5.04 18.60
N SER A 42 10.03 5.20 19.09
CA SER A 42 11.12 5.88 18.36
C SER A 42 11.60 5.17 17.09
N THR A 43 11.19 3.92 16.86
CA THR A 43 11.48 3.22 15.60
C THR A 43 10.67 3.80 14.44
N LEU A 44 9.48 4.33 14.69
CA LEU A 44 8.62 4.95 13.69
C LEU A 44 8.91 6.45 13.60
N LEU A 45 9.16 6.94 12.39
CA LEU A 45 9.30 8.38 12.12
C LEU A 45 7.96 9.00 11.72
N THR A 46 7.24 8.36 10.81
CA THR A 46 5.93 8.82 10.34
C THR A 46 5.18 7.68 9.65
N VAL A 47 3.87 7.86 9.46
CA VAL A 47 3.04 6.98 8.62
C VAL A 47 2.34 7.84 7.59
N HIS A 48 2.54 7.54 6.31
CA HIS A 48 1.83 8.21 5.23
C HIS A 48 0.66 7.34 4.74
N HIS A 49 -0.50 7.96 4.51
CA HIS A 49 -1.59 7.37 3.77
C HIS A 49 -1.30 7.52 2.28
N VAL A 50 -1.20 6.42 1.57
CA VAL A 50 -0.86 6.35 0.13
C VAL A 50 -1.89 5.50 -0.63
N GLY A 51 -1.66 5.25 -1.91
CA GLY A 51 -2.56 4.46 -2.75
C GLY A 51 -3.87 5.18 -3.08
N SER A 52 -4.79 4.45 -3.70
CA SER A 52 -6.03 5.04 -4.26
C SER A 52 -6.96 5.63 -3.20
N THR A 53 -7.02 5.05 -1.99
CA THR A 53 -7.85 5.56 -0.89
C THR A 53 -7.37 6.91 -0.34
N ALA A 54 -6.11 7.28 -0.64
CA ALA A 54 -5.53 8.56 -0.25
C ALA A 54 -5.77 9.67 -1.29
N ILE A 55 -6.40 9.37 -2.43
CA ILE A 55 -6.63 10.32 -3.53
C ILE A 55 -8.13 10.67 -3.56
N PRO A 56 -8.51 11.92 -3.26
CA PRO A 56 -9.92 12.34 -3.29
C PRO A 56 -10.57 12.19 -4.67
N GLY A 57 -11.85 11.86 -4.68
CA GLY A 57 -12.68 11.90 -5.89
C GLY A 57 -12.55 10.70 -6.83
N ILE A 58 -11.73 9.70 -6.51
CA ILE A 58 -11.63 8.47 -7.30
C ILE A 58 -12.12 7.25 -6.53
N SER A 59 -12.61 6.25 -7.26
CA SER A 59 -13.03 4.98 -6.67
C SER A 59 -11.82 4.16 -6.24
N ALA A 60 -11.98 3.35 -5.20
CA ALA A 60 -10.95 2.43 -4.73
C ALA A 60 -11.54 1.15 -4.14
N LYS A 61 -10.73 0.11 -4.06
CA LYS A 61 -10.98 -0.97 -3.11
C LYS A 61 -10.90 -0.38 -1.70
N PRO A 62 -11.75 -0.76 -0.73
CA PRO A 62 -11.76 -0.19 0.61
C PRO A 62 -10.61 -0.74 1.47
N ILE A 63 -9.40 -0.72 0.92
CA ILE A 63 -8.17 -1.20 1.53
C ILE A 63 -7.24 0.00 1.68
N LEU A 64 -6.83 0.27 2.92
CA LEU A 64 -5.89 1.35 3.21
C LEU A 64 -4.47 0.91 2.88
N ASP A 65 -3.77 1.68 2.07
CA ASP A 65 -2.33 1.54 1.86
C ASP A 65 -1.60 2.54 2.75
N LEU A 66 -0.86 2.05 3.70
CA LEU A 66 -0.06 2.86 4.63
C LEU A 66 1.43 2.63 4.38
N LEU A 67 2.18 3.70 4.48
CA LEU A 67 3.63 3.73 4.31
C LEU A 67 4.30 4.17 5.62
N PRO A 68 4.54 3.25 6.55
CA PRO A 68 5.36 3.53 7.73
C PRO A 68 6.82 3.75 7.32
N VAL A 69 7.36 4.90 7.72
CA VAL A 69 8.78 5.24 7.58
C VAL A 69 9.45 4.97 8.91
N VAL A 70 10.50 4.15 8.90
CA VAL A 70 11.19 3.71 10.10
C VAL A 70 12.68 4.10 10.08
N THR A 71 13.26 4.23 11.26
CA THR A 71 14.69 4.54 11.40
C THR A 71 15.60 3.40 10.97
N ASN A 72 15.12 2.13 11.17
CA ASN A 72 15.92 0.94 10.97
C ASN A 72 15.03 -0.30 10.80
N LEU A 73 15.29 -1.11 9.76
CA LEU A 73 14.52 -2.33 9.51
C LEU A 73 14.76 -3.42 10.57
N SER A 74 15.97 -3.51 11.13
CA SER A 74 16.26 -4.50 12.18
C SER A 74 15.52 -4.19 13.47
N GLU A 75 15.32 -2.92 13.80
CA GLU A 75 14.48 -2.50 14.93
C GLU A 75 13.00 -2.82 14.66
N LEU A 76 12.55 -2.57 13.43
CA LEU A 76 11.19 -2.94 13.01
C LEU A 76 10.97 -4.46 13.11
N ASP A 77 11.94 -5.26 12.66
CA ASP A 77 11.88 -6.73 12.73
C ASP A 77 11.75 -7.22 14.20
N ARG A 78 12.38 -6.55 15.16
CA ARG A 78 12.21 -6.85 16.60
C ARG A 78 10.81 -6.52 17.11
N ARG A 79 10.08 -5.62 16.45
CA ARG A 79 8.69 -5.23 16.78
C ARG A 79 7.64 -6.09 16.05
N LYS A 80 8.06 -7.09 15.28
CA LYS A 80 7.14 -7.98 14.52
C LYS A 80 5.99 -8.48 15.38
N SER A 81 6.24 -9.05 16.55
CA SER A 81 5.20 -9.58 17.42
C SER A 81 4.20 -8.51 17.90
N ALA A 82 4.66 -7.26 18.10
CA ALA A 82 3.78 -6.16 18.46
C ALA A 82 2.88 -5.75 17.28
N ILE A 83 3.40 -5.76 16.05
CA ILE A 83 2.63 -5.52 14.84
C ILE A 83 1.60 -6.64 14.63
N GLU A 84 2.00 -7.89 14.82
CA GLU A 84 1.10 -9.05 14.73
C GLU A 84 -0.01 -8.98 15.80
N ALA A 85 0.29 -8.48 17.01
CA ALA A 85 -0.70 -8.27 18.07
C ALA A 85 -1.77 -7.21 17.71
N LEU A 86 -1.49 -6.29 16.77
CA LEU A 86 -2.48 -5.38 16.20
C LEU A 86 -3.36 -6.03 15.12
N GLY A 87 -3.18 -7.32 14.84
CA GLY A 87 -3.95 -8.07 13.84
C GLY A 87 -3.33 -8.09 12.44
N TYR A 88 -2.05 -7.70 12.31
CA TYR A 88 -1.36 -7.79 11.04
C TYR A 88 -0.70 -9.15 10.84
N GLU A 89 -0.72 -9.64 9.61
CA GLU A 89 0.09 -10.76 9.14
C GLU A 89 1.38 -10.20 8.51
N TRP A 90 2.53 -10.75 8.92
CA TRP A 90 3.86 -10.31 8.49
C TRP A 90 4.37 -11.14 7.32
N TRP A 91 4.66 -10.49 6.18
CA TRP A 91 5.10 -11.11 4.93
C TRP A 91 6.60 -10.91 4.61
N GLY A 92 7.34 -10.17 5.45
CA GLY A 92 8.74 -9.81 5.21
C GLY A 92 8.88 -8.88 4.00
N GLU A 93 9.89 -9.07 3.18
CA GLU A 93 10.13 -8.22 1.99
C GLU A 93 9.08 -8.41 0.88
N TYR A 94 8.45 -9.57 0.82
CA TYR A 94 7.40 -9.90 -0.15
C TYR A 94 7.80 -9.52 -1.59
N GLY A 95 9.01 -9.95 -2.00
CA GLY A 95 9.55 -9.75 -3.34
C GLY A 95 10.15 -8.38 -3.65
N LEU A 96 10.09 -7.41 -2.72
CA LEU A 96 10.74 -6.11 -2.86
C LEU A 96 11.81 -5.93 -1.78
N PRO A 97 13.11 -5.97 -2.14
CA PRO A 97 14.20 -5.81 -1.19
C PRO A 97 14.10 -4.50 -0.40
N GLY A 98 14.39 -4.57 0.90
CA GLY A 98 14.33 -3.40 1.78
C GLY A 98 12.93 -3.01 2.27
N ARG A 99 11.88 -3.78 1.88
CA ARG A 99 10.51 -3.57 2.37
C ARG A 99 10.20 -4.50 3.54
N ARG A 100 9.30 -4.05 4.45
CA ARG A 100 8.50 -4.96 5.27
C ARG A 100 7.04 -4.78 4.93
N TYR A 101 6.42 -5.85 4.44
CA TYR A 101 5.02 -5.87 4.01
C TYR A 101 4.17 -6.59 5.03
N CYS A 102 3.08 -5.96 5.45
CA CYS A 102 2.12 -6.56 6.37
C CYS A 102 0.70 -6.32 5.88
N THR A 103 -0.20 -7.23 6.20
CA THR A 103 -1.62 -7.11 5.83
C THR A 103 -2.51 -7.37 7.03
N LYS A 104 -3.60 -6.61 7.13
CA LYS A 104 -4.64 -6.79 8.14
C LYS A 104 -5.94 -7.15 7.45
N VAL A 105 -6.62 -8.17 7.96
CA VAL A 105 -7.91 -8.62 7.46
C VAL A 105 -8.97 -8.49 8.54
N ASP A 106 -10.20 -8.30 8.11
CA ASP A 106 -11.37 -8.44 8.96
C ASP A 106 -11.57 -9.93 9.29
N LEU A 107 -11.63 -10.29 10.57
CA LEU A 107 -11.67 -11.69 11.00
C LEU A 107 -13.02 -12.36 10.70
N ASP A 108 -14.10 -11.58 10.63
CA ASP A 108 -15.44 -12.11 10.37
C ASP A 108 -15.69 -12.35 8.89
N THR A 109 -15.17 -11.46 8.04
CA THR A 109 -15.41 -11.48 6.59
C THR A 109 -14.24 -11.97 5.77
N GLY A 110 -13.03 -12.02 6.34
CA GLY A 110 -11.79 -12.31 5.63
C GLY A 110 -11.35 -11.20 4.66
N ARG A 111 -12.07 -10.08 4.62
CA ARG A 111 -11.75 -8.96 3.72
C ARG A 111 -10.48 -8.25 4.18
N ARG A 112 -9.61 -7.90 3.23
CA ARG A 112 -8.44 -7.08 3.51
C ARG A 112 -8.87 -5.67 3.87
N LEU A 113 -8.28 -5.15 4.95
CA LEU A 113 -8.56 -3.80 5.47
C LEU A 113 -7.39 -2.85 5.26
N VAL A 114 -6.17 -3.32 5.54
CA VAL A 114 -4.96 -2.48 5.53
C VAL A 114 -3.78 -3.24 4.95
N GLN A 115 -2.94 -2.53 4.22
CA GLN A 115 -1.63 -2.98 3.77
C GLN A 115 -0.57 -2.00 4.27
N LEU A 116 0.49 -2.51 4.90
CA LEU A 116 1.64 -1.71 5.31
C LEU A 116 2.80 -1.96 4.34
N HIS A 117 3.37 -0.88 3.85
CA HIS A 117 4.58 -0.85 3.04
C HIS A 117 5.66 -0.12 3.84
N CYS A 118 6.35 -0.83 4.75
CA CYS A 118 7.32 -0.21 5.63
C CYS A 118 8.68 -0.11 4.94
N TYR A 119 9.29 1.07 5.00
CA TYR A 119 10.62 1.35 4.46
C TYR A 119 11.46 2.13 5.46
N VAL A 120 12.77 1.98 5.36
CA VAL A 120 13.72 2.83 6.10
C VAL A 120 13.74 4.23 5.49
N ASP A 121 13.92 5.23 6.34
CA ASP A 121 14.08 6.62 5.93
C ASP A 121 15.17 6.78 4.86
N GLY A 122 14.93 7.63 3.87
CA GLY A 122 15.77 7.81 2.70
C GLY A 122 15.61 6.77 1.60
N SER A 123 14.71 5.78 1.74
CA SER A 123 14.39 4.86 0.65
C SER A 123 13.71 5.59 -0.51
N SER A 124 14.18 5.35 -1.74
CA SER A 124 13.56 5.90 -2.96
C SER A 124 12.11 5.45 -3.17
N GLU A 125 11.72 4.33 -2.55
CA GLU A 125 10.34 3.84 -2.60
C GLU A 125 9.37 4.77 -1.85
N ILE A 126 9.82 5.43 -0.79
CA ILE A 126 9.01 6.44 -0.07
C ILE A 126 8.70 7.60 -1.02
N GLU A 127 9.74 8.14 -1.65
CA GLU A 127 9.63 9.25 -2.61
C GLU A 127 8.67 8.88 -3.77
N ARG A 128 8.81 7.68 -4.33
CA ARG A 128 7.96 7.18 -5.41
C ARG A 128 6.48 7.14 -5.02
N HIS A 129 6.14 6.60 -3.86
CA HIS A 129 4.76 6.53 -3.39
C HIS A 129 4.17 7.91 -3.12
N LEU A 130 4.93 8.80 -2.50
CA LEU A 130 4.48 10.15 -2.19
C LEU A 130 4.33 10.99 -3.46
N ALA A 131 5.29 10.94 -4.37
CA ALA A 131 5.23 11.64 -5.65
C ALA A 131 3.99 11.22 -6.46
N PHE A 132 3.72 9.92 -6.58
CA PHE A 132 2.53 9.42 -7.28
C PHE A 132 1.25 9.93 -6.64
N ARG A 133 1.10 9.77 -5.32
CA ARG A 133 -0.09 10.25 -4.57
C ARG A 133 -0.32 11.74 -4.78
N ASP A 134 0.70 12.55 -4.57
CA ASP A 134 0.58 14.01 -4.58
C ASP A 134 0.39 14.53 -6.00
N TYR A 135 1.01 13.90 -7.00
CA TYR A 135 0.79 14.21 -8.41
C TYR A 135 -0.66 14.01 -8.84
N LEU A 136 -1.31 12.91 -8.40
CA LEU A 136 -2.73 12.68 -8.70
C LEU A 136 -3.65 13.61 -7.91
N ARG A 137 -3.29 13.97 -6.68
CA ARG A 137 -4.05 14.94 -5.87
C ARG A 137 -4.06 16.34 -6.50
N GLU A 138 -2.95 16.74 -7.08
CA GLU A 138 -2.81 18.04 -7.75
C GLU A 138 -3.41 18.08 -9.15
N ARG A 139 -3.69 16.93 -9.75
CA ARG A 139 -4.13 16.77 -11.16
C ARG A 139 -5.39 15.93 -11.27
N PRO A 140 -6.56 16.54 -11.06
CA PRO A 140 -7.84 15.82 -11.11
C PRO A 140 -8.10 15.10 -12.44
N GLU A 141 -7.56 15.61 -13.56
CA GLU A 141 -7.67 14.98 -14.87
C GLU A 141 -6.89 13.66 -14.94
N ILE A 142 -5.70 13.59 -14.33
CA ILE A 142 -4.89 12.36 -14.23
C ILE A 142 -5.55 11.38 -13.25
N ALA A 143 -6.06 11.89 -12.13
CA ALA A 143 -6.79 11.08 -11.16
C ALA A 143 -8.01 10.40 -11.80
N ARG A 144 -8.78 11.12 -12.64
CA ARG A 144 -9.90 10.54 -13.40
C ARG A 144 -9.44 9.48 -14.41
N ALA A 145 -8.36 9.74 -15.14
CA ALA A 145 -7.79 8.75 -16.06
C ALA A 145 -7.35 7.48 -15.31
N TYR A 146 -6.84 7.61 -14.10
CA TYR A 146 -6.52 6.47 -13.23
C TYR A 146 -7.78 5.72 -12.78
N ASP A 147 -8.84 6.44 -12.48
CA ASP A 147 -10.13 5.83 -12.10
C ASP A 147 -10.73 5.03 -13.25
N GLU A 148 -10.69 5.57 -14.48
CA GLU A 148 -11.09 4.88 -15.70
C GLU A 148 -10.25 3.62 -15.96
N GLU A 149 -8.92 3.69 -15.80
CA GLU A 149 -8.03 2.54 -15.94
C GLU A 149 -8.33 1.46 -14.90
N LYS A 150 -8.62 1.83 -13.65
CA LYS A 150 -9.04 0.89 -12.61
C LYS A 150 -10.36 0.20 -12.96
N ALA A 151 -11.34 0.94 -13.45
CA ALA A 151 -12.64 0.40 -13.88
C ALA A 151 -12.47 -0.57 -15.06
N ARG A 152 -11.62 -0.22 -16.05
CA ARG A 152 -11.28 -1.09 -17.17
C ARG A 152 -10.66 -2.40 -16.68
N CYS A 153 -9.65 -2.33 -15.81
CA CYS A 153 -8.97 -3.50 -15.29
C CYS A 153 -9.89 -4.36 -14.40
N GLN A 154 -10.80 -3.75 -13.65
CA GLN A 154 -11.81 -4.47 -12.87
C GLN A 154 -12.76 -5.26 -13.79
N SER A 155 -13.19 -4.67 -14.90
CA SER A 155 -14.06 -5.34 -15.87
C SER A 155 -13.41 -6.56 -16.52
N LEU A 156 -12.06 -6.53 -16.68
CA LEU A 156 -11.29 -7.63 -17.24
C LEU A 156 -10.98 -8.74 -16.20
N HIS A 157 -10.79 -8.35 -14.95
CA HIS A 157 -10.33 -9.22 -13.87
C HIS A 157 -11.16 -9.02 -12.58
N PRO A 158 -12.49 -9.25 -12.61
CA PRO A 158 -13.36 -8.93 -11.48
C PRO A 158 -13.10 -9.82 -10.25
N ASP A 159 -12.62 -11.04 -10.45
CA ASP A 159 -12.45 -12.04 -9.38
C ASP A 159 -10.99 -12.33 -9.05
N ASP A 160 -10.05 -11.63 -9.70
CA ASP A 160 -8.61 -11.82 -9.51
C ASP A 160 -7.90 -10.51 -9.23
N SER A 161 -7.65 -10.23 -7.94
CA SER A 161 -6.95 -9.02 -7.50
C SER A 161 -5.48 -8.94 -7.95
N HIS A 162 -4.84 -10.08 -8.27
CA HIS A 162 -3.48 -10.10 -8.80
C HIS A 162 -3.47 -9.68 -10.27
N ALA A 163 -4.28 -10.33 -11.10
CA ALA A 163 -4.43 -9.97 -12.52
C ALA A 163 -4.93 -8.52 -12.69
N TYR A 164 -5.82 -8.06 -11.81
CA TYR A 164 -6.23 -6.65 -11.75
C TYR A 164 -5.05 -5.71 -11.47
N SER A 165 -4.17 -6.08 -10.54
CA SER A 165 -2.99 -5.27 -10.21
C SER A 165 -1.99 -5.24 -11.36
N ASP A 166 -1.72 -6.37 -11.99
CA ASP A 166 -0.83 -6.48 -13.15
C ASP A 166 -1.37 -5.69 -14.34
N CYS A 167 -2.69 -5.71 -14.56
CA CYS A 167 -3.35 -4.93 -15.61
C CYS A 167 -3.06 -3.43 -15.53
N LYS A 168 -3.01 -2.86 -14.31
CA LYS A 168 -2.74 -1.42 -14.08
C LYS A 168 -1.26 -1.07 -14.10
N ASP A 169 -0.37 -2.03 -13.97
CA ASP A 169 1.05 -1.80 -13.69
C ASP A 169 1.72 -0.88 -14.73
N ALA A 170 1.48 -1.11 -16.01
CA ALA A 170 2.06 -0.30 -17.08
C ALA A 170 1.60 1.17 -17.01
N TRP A 171 0.32 1.41 -16.72
CA TRP A 171 -0.23 2.76 -16.56
C TRP A 171 0.38 3.45 -15.33
N ILE A 172 0.44 2.74 -14.20
CA ILE A 172 1.01 3.25 -12.96
C ILE A 172 2.47 3.62 -13.15
N LYS A 173 3.28 2.75 -13.73
CA LYS A 173 4.71 3.01 -13.97
C LYS A 173 4.96 4.24 -14.86
N LYS A 174 4.12 4.44 -15.88
CA LYS A 174 4.19 5.65 -16.71
C LYS A 174 3.97 6.92 -15.89
N ILE A 175 2.91 6.95 -15.08
CA ILE A 175 2.56 8.12 -14.27
C ILE A 175 3.54 8.31 -13.11
N GLU A 176 4.06 7.25 -12.53
CA GLU A 176 5.14 7.33 -11.53
C GLU A 176 6.37 8.03 -12.10
N ALA A 177 6.78 7.70 -13.33
CA ALA A 177 7.91 8.35 -13.97
C ALA A 177 7.66 9.86 -14.18
N GLU A 178 6.46 10.25 -14.59
CA GLU A 178 6.06 11.66 -14.74
C GLU A 178 6.04 12.39 -13.38
N ALA A 179 5.47 11.75 -12.36
CA ALA A 179 5.39 12.28 -11.00
C ALA A 179 6.79 12.49 -10.40
N MET A 180 7.68 11.51 -10.56
CA MET A 180 9.06 11.59 -10.06
C MET A 180 9.89 12.67 -10.78
N ALA A 181 9.70 12.86 -12.09
CA ALA A 181 10.36 13.92 -12.82
C ALA A 181 9.97 15.31 -12.27
N ARG A 182 8.68 15.50 -11.93
CA ARG A 182 8.18 16.74 -11.33
C ARG A 182 8.61 16.91 -9.86
N TYR A 183 8.65 15.83 -9.08
CA TYR A 183 9.02 15.87 -7.67
C TYR A 183 10.47 16.31 -7.44
N ARG A 184 11.34 16.05 -8.43
CA ARG A 184 12.77 16.39 -8.41
C ARG A 184 13.12 17.74 -9.06
N SER A 185 12.14 18.41 -9.69
CA SER A 185 12.30 19.73 -10.31
C SER A 185 11.97 20.85 -9.34
#